data_129deeb71e2caadbffd9e49a04239976
#
_entry.id   129deeb71e2caadbffd9e49a04239976
#
_cell.length_a   1.000
_cell.length_b   1.000
_cell.length_c   1.000
_cell.angle_alpha   90.00
_cell.angle_beta   90.00
_cell.angle_gamma   90.00
#
_symmetry.space_group_name_H-M   'P 1'
#
loop_
_entity.id
_entity.type
_entity.pdbx_description
1 polymer ?
#
loop_
_entity_poly.entity_id
_entity_poly.type
_entity_poly.pdbx_seq_one_letter_code
_entity_poly.pdbx_strand_id
1 'polypeptide(L)'
;VTDITGSDTIYMHSFSTLFQEWQSTEEATRVAKSFENSFLIPMPKEKVQVTVELNNMHNGTKSYLKHTVDPADRLISKHAEKETLPYRYLHKAGTSKEKIDIVFIPEGYTKDEMEQFNKDCMESMESIFRHKPFGQLKDRFNFIAVEMPSEHSGVSVPKNNDWKCTAVGSHFDTFYSER
;
A
#
# COMPACT_ATOMS: atom_id res chain seq x y z
N VAL A 1 9.42 17.10 -1.63
CA VAL A 1 9.26 17.74 -0.33
C VAL A 1 10.50 18.58 -0.07
N THR A 2 10.32 19.84 0.20
CA THR A 2 11.40 20.77 0.51
C THR A 2 11.18 21.39 1.89
N ASP A 3 12.20 22.06 2.39
CA ASP A 3 12.04 22.98 3.50
C ASP A 3 11.02 24.09 3.13
N ILE A 4 10.56 24.88 4.10
CA ILE A 4 9.53 25.91 3.86
C ILE A 4 10.00 27.03 2.93
N THR A 5 11.31 27.24 2.81
CA THR A 5 11.91 28.22 1.90
C THR A 5 12.03 27.69 0.46
N GLY A 6 11.95 26.38 0.28
CA GLY A 6 12.13 25.71 -1.01
C GLY A 6 13.58 25.55 -1.44
N SER A 7 14.54 25.86 -0.56
CA SER A 7 15.97 25.80 -0.88
C SER A 7 16.53 24.38 -0.78
N ASP A 8 16.07 23.60 0.19
CA ASP A 8 16.61 22.27 0.42
C ASP A 8 15.58 21.17 0.13
N THR A 9 15.96 20.20 -0.70
CA THR A 9 15.12 19.03 -0.97
C THR A 9 15.33 17.98 0.11
N ILE A 10 14.29 17.74 0.92
CA ILE A 10 14.29 16.77 2.02
C ILE A 10 13.94 15.37 1.52
N TYR A 11 12.98 15.28 0.60
CA TYR A 11 12.49 14.00 0.08
C TYR A 11 11.94 14.17 -1.33
N MET A 12 12.20 13.19 -2.19
CA MET A 12 11.66 13.13 -3.54
C MET A 12 11.31 11.68 -3.89
N HIS A 13 10.17 11.50 -4.52
CA HIS A 13 9.68 10.20 -4.98
C HIS A 13 8.89 10.37 -6.26
N SER A 14 9.06 9.47 -7.20
CA SER A 14 8.24 9.38 -8.41
C SER A 14 7.21 8.27 -8.27
N PHE A 15 6.05 8.46 -8.88
CA PHE A 15 4.94 7.52 -8.81
C PHE A 15 4.17 7.50 -10.14
N SER A 16 3.48 6.40 -10.38
CA SER A 16 2.47 6.29 -11.45
C SER A 16 1.09 6.47 -10.86
N THR A 17 0.19 7.07 -11.63
CA THR A 17 -1.20 7.25 -11.24
C THR A 17 -2.10 6.22 -11.93
N LEU A 18 -3.22 5.87 -11.32
CA LEU A 18 -4.24 5.04 -11.98
C LEU A 18 -4.76 5.69 -13.27
N PHE A 19 -4.77 7.01 -13.33
CA PHE A 19 -5.09 7.74 -14.55
C PHE A 19 -4.18 7.37 -15.72
N GLN A 20 -2.90 7.10 -15.48
CA GLN A 20 -1.93 6.77 -16.52
C GLN A 20 -2.27 5.44 -17.21
N GLU A 21 -2.77 4.47 -16.45
CA GLU A 21 -3.23 3.20 -16.98
C GLU A 21 -4.59 3.34 -17.69
N TRP A 22 -5.53 4.01 -17.03
CA TRP A 22 -6.87 4.20 -17.55
C TRP A 22 -6.90 4.99 -18.86
N GLN A 23 -6.07 6.02 -19.03
CA GLN A 23 -6.05 6.83 -20.26
C GLN A 23 -5.75 6.01 -21.54
N SER A 24 -5.20 4.81 -21.40
CA SER A 24 -4.94 3.90 -22.52
C SER A 24 -6.13 3.02 -22.88
N THR A 25 -7.22 3.08 -22.12
CA THR A 25 -8.41 2.27 -22.34
C THR A 25 -9.34 2.88 -23.39
N GLU A 26 -10.20 2.08 -23.99
CA GLU A 26 -11.24 2.57 -24.90
C GLU A 26 -12.24 3.50 -24.18
N GLU A 27 -12.53 3.24 -22.90
CA GLU A 27 -13.38 4.09 -22.07
C GLU A 27 -12.90 5.54 -22.04
N ALA A 28 -11.59 5.75 -21.93
CA ALA A 28 -10.98 7.09 -21.84
C ALA A 28 -11.24 7.96 -23.08
N THR A 29 -11.63 7.37 -24.22
CA THR A 29 -12.02 8.10 -25.43
C THR A 29 -13.42 8.70 -25.34
N ARG A 30 -14.25 8.23 -24.41
CA ARG A 30 -15.69 8.56 -24.31
C ARG A 30 -16.08 9.20 -22.98
N VAL A 31 -15.34 8.92 -21.92
CA VAL A 31 -15.68 9.33 -20.56
C VAL A 31 -14.52 10.12 -19.94
N ALA A 32 -14.82 11.17 -19.20
CA ALA A 32 -13.85 11.87 -18.38
C ALA A 32 -13.95 11.33 -16.93
N LYS A 33 -12.82 10.89 -16.37
CA LYS A 33 -12.73 10.41 -14.99
C LYS A 33 -11.67 11.17 -14.21
N SER A 34 -11.90 11.31 -12.92
CA SER A 34 -10.89 11.76 -11.95
C SER A 34 -10.50 10.60 -11.04
N PHE A 35 -9.25 10.59 -10.63
CA PHE A 35 -8.70 9.54 -9.75
C PHE A 35 -8.10 10.18 -8.51
N GLU A 36 -8.46 9.65 -7.36
CA GLU A 36 -7.81 10.00 -6.10
C GLU A 36 -6.44 9.33 -6.03
N ASN A 37 -5.46 10.07 -5.49
CA ASN A 37 -4.12 9.55 -5.26
C ASN A 37 -3.69 9.89 -3.84
N SER A 38 -3.12 8.91 -3.15
CA SER A 38 -2.52 9.08 -1.84
C SER A 38 -1.01 8.97 -1.95
N PHE A 39 -0.30 9.91 -1.32
CA PHE A 39 1.15 9.93 -1.32
C PHE A 39 1.68 9.75 0.08
N LEU A 40 2.66 8.87 0.23
CA LEU A 40 3.38 8.71 1.48
C LEU A 40 4.62 9.59 1.46
N ILE A 41 4.77 10.39 2.50
CA ILE A 41 5.98 11.18 2.73
C ILE A 41 6.50 10.89 4.14
N PRO A 42 7.82 10.97 4.38
CA PRO A 42 8.35 10.91 5.74
C PRO A 42 7.71 12.00 6.60
N MET A 43 7.29 11.64 7.82
CA MET A 43 6.70 12.62 8.75
C MET A 43 7.72 13.72 9.05
N PRO A 44 7.45 14.99 8.69
CA PRO A 44 8.39 16.07 8.91
C PRO A 44 8.43 16.46 10.39
N LYS A 45 9.59 16.95 10.84
CA LYS A 45 9.75 17.51 12.19
C LYS A 45 9.34 18.98 12.28
N GLU A 46 9.46 19.68 11.17
CA GLU A 46 9.16 21.11 11.00
C GLU A 46 8.23 21.29 9.81
N LYS A 47 7.75 22.52 9.62
CA LYS A 47 6.92 22.85 8.45
C LYS A 47 7.69 22.63 7.15
N VAL A 48 7.06 21.93 6.22
CA VAL A 48 7.63 21.63 4.90
C VAL A 48 6.68 22.00 3.79
N GLN A 49 7.21 22.24 2.60
CA GLN A 49 6.43 22.37 1.39
C GLN A 49 6.45 21.06 0.59
N VAL A 50 5.28 20.51 0.34
CA VAL A 50 5.08 19.38 -0.57
C VAL A 50 4.69 19.94 -1.93
N THR A 51 5.46 19.61 -2.95
CA THR A 51 5.14 19.95 -4.33
C THR A 51 4.90 18.64 -5.10
N VAL A 52 3.72 18.52 -5.69
CA VAL A 52 3.38 17.45 -6.63
C VAL A 52 3.54 18.03 -8.04
N GLU A 53 4.38 17.38 -8.83
CA GLU A 53 4.59 17.75 -10.24
C GLU A 53 3.95 16.67 -11.12
N LEU A 54 3.04 17.04 -11.99
CA LEU A 54 2.44 16.18 -13.00
C LEU A 54 2.98 16.57 -14.37
N ASN A 55 3.56 15.59 -15.05
CA ASN A 55 4.09 15.76 -16.40
C ASN A 55 3.10 15.20 -17.42
N ASN A 56 2.66 16.01 -18.35
CA ASN A 56 1.92 15.55 -19.49
C ASN A 56 2.90 15.13 -20.61
N MET A 57 3.01 13.84 -20.86
CA MET A 57 3.95 13.28 -21.83
C MET A 57 3.61 13.64 -23.31
N HIS A 58 2.33 13.98 -23.60
CA HIS A 58 1.92 14.27 -24.97
C HIS A 58 2.27 15.68 -25.43
N ASN A 59 2.20 16.65 -24.53
CA ASN A 59 2.46 18.06 -24.89
C ASN A 59 3.60 18.71 -24.10
N GLY A 60 4.25 17.93 -23.23
CA GLY A 60 5.38 18.42 -22.42
C GLY A 60 5.01 19.43 -21.36
N THR A 61 3.71 19.66 -21.10
CA THR A 61 3.29 20.60 -20.06
C THR A 61 3.48 20.00 -18.66
N LYS A 62 3.79 20.87 -17.71
CA LYS A 62 3.93 20.52 -16.31
C LYS A 62 2.90 21.26 -15.49
N SER A 63 2.24 20.52 -14.60
CA SER A 63 1.32 21.08 -13.62
C SER A 63 1.89 20.88 -12.22
N TYR A 64 1.74 21.90 -11.37
CA TYR A 64 2.27 21.88 -10.01
C TYR A 64 1.14 22.12 -9.01
N LEU A 65 1.09 21.26 -7.99
CA LEU A 65 0.29 21.48 -6.78
C LEU A 65 1.27 21.67 -5.62
N LYS A 66 1.10 22.75 -4.86
CA LYS A 66 1.91 23.03 -3.67
C LYS A 66 1.03 23.01 -2.43
N HIS A 67 1.48 22.33 -1.40
CA HIS A 67 0.80 22.25 -0.12
C HIS A 67 1.82 22.37 1.02
N THR A 68 1.50 23.19 2.02
CA THR A 68 2.34 23.29 3.22
C THR A 68 1.84 22.30 4.25
N VAL A 69 2.73 21.42 4.71
CA VAL A 69 2.46 20.48 5.80
C VAL A 69 3.08 21.03 7.09
N ASP A 70 2.23 21.29 8.07
CA ASP A 70 2.64 21.65 9.43
C ASP A 70 2.43 20.41 10.33
N PRO A 71 3.48 19.78 10.88
CA PRO A 71 3.34 18.62 11.75
C PRO A 71 2.55 18.90 13.04
N ALA A 72 2.37 20.18 13.39
CA ALA A 72 1.55 20.61 14.52
C ALA A 72 0.07 20.84 14.16
N ASP A 73 -0.30 20.68 12.88
CA ASP A 73 -1.69 20.87 12.45
C ASP A 73 -2.61 19.87 13.15
N ARG A 74 -3.70 20.40 13.70
CA ARG A 74 -4.72 19.63 14.44
C ARG A 74 -5.54 18.69 13.53
N LEU A 75 -5.54 18.92 12.22
CA LEU A 75 -6.22 18.06 11.24
C LEU A 75 -5.40 16.82 10.90
N ILE A 76 -4.11 16.79 11.24
CA ILE A 76 -3.30 15.58 11.09
C ILE A 76 -3.73 14.58 12.16
N SER A 77 -4.36 13.50 11.72
CA SER A 77 -4.70 12.39 12.60
C SER A 77 -3.41 11.69 13.05
N LYS A 78 -3.08 11.85 14.33
CA LYS A 78 -2.00 11.10 14.96
C LYS A 78 -2.63 9.87 15.57
N HIS A 79 -2.56 8.75 14.85
CA HIS A 79 -2.97 7.48 15.42
C HIS A 79 -2.03 7.17 16.59
N ALA A 80 -2.58 7.18 17.79
CA ALA A 80 -1.87 6.61 18.94
C ALA A 80 -1.74 5.10 18.66
N GLU A 81 -0.59 4.51 18.99
CA GLU A 81 -0.28 3.07 18.85
C GLU A 81 -1.20 2.16 19.68
N LYS A 82 -2.52 2.41 19.68
CA LYS A 82 -3.41 1.87 20.73
C LYS A 82 -4.03 0.51 20.44
N GLU A 83 -4.06 0.07 19.20
CA GLU A 83 -4.60 -1.25 18.88
C GLU A 83 -3.76 -1.90 17.80
N THR A 84 -2.79 -2.68 18.21
CA THR A 84 -2.12 -3.60 17.30
C THR A 84 -3.00 -4.84 17.16
N LEU A 85 -3.31 -5.19 15.92
CA LEU A 85 -3.91 -6.50 15.62
C LEU A 85 -2.97 -7.61 16.14
N PRO A 86 -3.51 -8.74 16.61
CA PRO A 86 -2.68 -9.89 16.93
C PRO A 86 -1.81 -10.28 15.74
N TYR A 87 -0.56 -10.59 15.99
CA TYR A 87 0.37 -11.01 14.95
C TYR A 87 1.37 -12.02 15.49
N ARG A 88 1.98 -12.76 14.58
CA ARG A 88 3.09 -13.67 14.91
C ARG A 88 4.24 -13.53 13.93
N TYR A 89 5.45 -13.72 14.42
CA TYR A 89 6.62 -13.86 13.56
C TYR A 89 6.69 -15.30 13.04
N LEU A 90 6.73 -15.43 11.71
CA LEU A 90 7.06 -16.69 11.04
C LEU A 90 8.58 -16.86 10.95
N HIS A 91 9.28 -15.74 10.74
CA HIS A 91 10.73 -15.63 10.78
C HIS A 91 11.12 -14.28 11.37
N LYS A 92 12.03 -14.26 12.33
CA LYS A 92 12.50 -13.03 12.98
C LYS A 92 14.03 -12.96 12.94
N ALA A 93 14.59 -12.07 12.13
CA ALA A 93 16.02 -11.84 12.02
C ALA A 93 16.53 -10.69 12.90
N GLY A 94 15.63 -9.80 13.35
CA GLY A 94 16.01 -8.66 14.20
C GLY A 94 14.85 -7.68 14.42
N THR A 95 15.19 -6.44 14.76
CA THR A 95 14.19 -5.38 14.96
C THR A 95 13.74 -4.79 13.65
N SER A 96 12.50 -4.27 13.58
CA SER A 96 11.95 -3.58 12.40
C SER A 96 12.76 -2.35 11.96
N LYS A 97 13.60 -1.79 12.84
CA LYS A 97 14.49 -0.69 12.48
C LYS A 97 15.73 -1.14 11.70
N GLU A 98 16.11 -2.40 11.84
CA GLU A 98 17.35 -2.97 11.29
C GLU A 98 17.08 -3.94 10.13
N LYS A 99 15.86 -4.45 10.04
CA LYS A 99 15.47 -5.49 9.09
C LYS A 99 14.31 -5.03 8.23
N ILE A 100 14.10 -5.74 7.14
CA ILE A 100 12.96 -5.54 6.24
C ILE A 100 11.81 -6.42 6.74
N ASP A 101 10.71 -5.81 7.10
CA ASP A 101 9.50 -6.53 7.52
C ASP A 101 8.65 -6.84 6.29
N ILE A 102 8.35 -8.12 6.08
CA ILE A 102 7.36 -8.61 5.13
C ILE A 102 6.15 -9.06 5.93
N VAL A 103 5.02 -8.40 5.71
CA VAL A 103 3.79 -8.63 6.47
C VAL A 103 2.77 -9.32 5.58
N PHE A 104 2.29 -10.49 6.01
CA PHE A 104 1.16 -11.17 5.41
C PHE A 104 -0.14 -10.71 6.08
N ILE A 105 -1.07 -10.24 5.26
CA ILE A 105 -2.40 -9.79 5.68
C ILE A 105 -3.40 -10.79 5.12
N PRO A 106 -4.25 -11.41 5.96
CA PRO A 106 -5.26 -12.35 5.50
C PRO A 106 -6.38 -11.63 4.75
N GLU A 107 -6.79 -12.19 3.64
CA GLU A 107 -7.95 -11.75 2.90
C GLU A 107 -8.81 -12.96 2.55
N GLY A 108 -10.07 -12.94 3.00
CA GLY A 108 -11.00 -14.03 2.77
C GLY A 108 -10.73 -15.30 3.57
N TYR A 109 -9.96 -15.22 4.65
CA TYR A 109 -9.82 -16.29 5.64
C TYR A 109 -10.70 -15.97 6.84
N THR A 110 -11.62 -16.86 7.18
CA THR A 110 -12.44 -16.75 8.38
C THR A 110 -11.64 -17.11 9.63
N LYS A 111 -12.25 -16.92 10.81
CA LYS A 111 -11.61 -17.28 12.07
C LYS A 111 -11.20 -18.76 12.14
N ASP A 112 -12.03 -19.64 11.59
CA ASP A 112 -11.75 -21.08 11.59
C ASP A 112 -10.67 -21.47 10.56
N GLU A 113 -10.41 -20.60 9.58
CA GLU A 113 -9.40 -20.79 8.53
C GLU A 113 -8.05 -20.14 8.86
N MET A 114 -7.89 -19.51 10.02
CA MET A 114 -6.64 -18.83 10.38
C MET A 114 -5.44 -19.81 10.50
N GLU A 115 -5.69 -21.06 10.84
CA GLU A 115 -4.62 -22.07 10.82
C GLU A 115 -4.15 -22.37 9.39
N GLN A 116 -5.07 -22.42 8.44
CA GLN A 116 -4.73 -22.58 7.02
C GLN A 116 -3.97 -21.35 6.51
N PHE A 117 -4.43 -20.12 6.82
CA PHE A 117 -3.71 -18.89 6.50
C PHE A 117 -2.25 -18.94 6.97
N ASN A 118 -2.01 -19.39 8.21
CA ASN A 118 -0.65 -19.50 8.73
C ASN A 118 0.21 -20.52 7.96
N LYS A 119 -0.37 -21.64 7.53
CA LYS A 119 0.32 -22.62 6.68
C LYS A 119 0.69 -22.01 5.32
N ASP A 120 -0.27 -21.31 4.69
CA ASP A 120 -0.06 -20.66 3.40
C ASP A 120 1.01 -19.55 3.48
N CYS A 121 1.05 -18.79 4.60
CA CYS A 121 2.10 -17.83 4.87
C CYS A 121 3.49 -18.49 5.01
N MET A 122 3.56 -19.61 5.70
CA MET A 122 4.83 -20.37 5.84
C MET A 122 5.32 -20.90 4.50
N GLU A 123 4.44 -21.47 3.68
CA GLU A 123 4.78 -21.94 2.34
C GLU A 123 5.25 -20.79 1.44
N SER A 124 4.57 -19.66 1.51
CA SER A 124 4.93 -18.44 0.78
C SER A 124 6.31 -17.93 1.17
N MET A 125 6.59 -17.84 2.47
CA MET A 125 7.90 -17.46 2.99
C MET A 125 9.00 -18.41 2.52
N GLU A 126 8.77 -19.72 2.63
CA GLU A 126 9.72 -20.73 2.18
C GLU A 126 9.94 -20.66 0.66
N SER A 127 8.88 -20.37 -0.10
CA SER A 127 8.98 -20.16 -1.55
C SER A 127 9.86 -18.96 -1.86
N ILE A 128 9.68 -17.84 -1.18
CA ILE A 128 10.52 -16.66 -1.34
C ILE A 128 11.99 -17.00 -1.05
N PHE A 129 12.25 -17.71 0.04
CA PHE A 129 13.62 -18.09 0.41
C PHE A 129 14.28 -19.11 -0.52
N ARG A 130 13.52 -19.86 -1.31
CA ARG A 130 14.08 -20.73 -2.36
C ARG A 130 14.65 -19.96 -3.54
N HIS A 131 14.25 -18.71 -3.73
CA HIS A 131 14.70 -17.88 -4.85
C HIS A 131 15.89 -17.01 -4.46
N LYS A 132 16.88 -16.93 -5.36
CA LYS A 132 17.99 -15.97 -5.21
C LYS A 132 17.50 -14.55 -5.51
N PRO A 133 17.96 -13.53 -4.77
CA PRO A 133 18.98 -13.58 -3.71
C PRO A 133 18.42 -13.83 -2.30
N PHE A 134 17.09 -13.99 -2.13
CA PHE A 134 16.41 -13.98 -0.82
C PHE A 134 16.92 -15.08 0.13
N GLY A 135 17.18 -16.27 -0.39
CA GLY A 135 17.70 -17.37 0.41
C GLY A 135 19.07 -17.09 1.06
N GLN A 136 19.90 -16.25 0.41
CA GLN A 136 21.21 -15.86 0.91
C GLN A 136 21.13 -14.68 1.92
N LEU A 137 19.99 -13.99 1.93
CA LEU A 137 19.74 -12.79 2.71
C LEU A 137 18.69 -12.99 3.81
N LYS A 138 18.47 -14.24 4.24
CA LYS A 138 17.44 -14.58 5.26
C LYS A 138 17.54 -13.73 6.52
N ASP A 139 18.77 -13.41 6.92
CA ASP A 139 19.07 -12.57 8.08
C ASP A 139 18.71 -11.09 7.91
N ARG A 140 18.24 -10.69 6.74
CA ARG A 140 17.79 -9.32 6.44
C ARG A 140 16.29 -9.12 6.57
N PHE A 141 15.52 -10.20 6.68
CA PHE A 141 14.07 -10.15 6.64
C PHE A 141 13.44 -10.62 7.94
N ASN A 142 12.36 -9.97 8.33
CA ASN A 142 11.35 -10.52 9.21
C ASN A 142 10.12 -10.90 8.37
N PHE A 143 9.46 -12.00 8.71
CA PHE A 143 8.18 -12.38 8.14
C PHE A 143 7.14 -12.43 9.25
N ILE A 144 6.06 -11.72 9.07
CA ILE A 144 5.02 -11.48 10.07
C ILE A 144 3.66 -11.86 9.47
N ALA A 145 2.89 -12.67 10.17
CA ALA A 145 1.50 -12.93 9.83
C ALA A 145 0.59 -12.17 10.81
N VAL A 146 -0.32 -11.35 10.28
CA VAL A 146 -1.31 -10.62 11.07
C VAL A 146 -2.57 -11.45 11.21
N GLU A 147 -3.18 -11.49 12.39
CA GLU A 147 -4.42 -12.21 12.63
C GLU A 147 -5.62 -11.26 12.52
N MET A 148 -6.18 -11.18 11.31
CA MET A 148 -7.34 -10.33 11.00
C MET A 148 -8.37 -11.14 10.20
N PRO A 149 -9.19 -11.99 10.86
CA PRO A 149 -10.13 -12.85 10.16
C PRO A 149 -11.24 -12.07 9.46
N SER A 150 -11.64 -12.55 8.29
CA SER A 150 -12.80 -12.11 7.53
C SER A 150 -14.09 -12.72 8.10
N GLU A 151 -15.24 -12.09 7.85
CA GLU A 151 -16.55 -12.69 8.16
C GLU A 151 -16.90 -13.82 7.17
N HIS A 152 -16.52 -13.63 5.90
CA HIS A 152 -16.77 -14.61 4.83
C HIS A 152 -15.46 -15.18 4.29
N SER A 153 -15.51 -16.46 3.93
CA SER A 153 -14.41 -17.14 3.24
C SER A 153 -14.36 -16.76 1.76
N GLY A 154 -13.15 -16.59 1.24
CA GLY A 154 -12.87 -16.20 -0.16
C GLY A 154 -13.01 -14.70 -0.40
N VAL A 155 -12.88 -14.30 -1.67
CA VAL A 155 -12.86 -12.92 -2.14
C VAL A 155 -14.09 -12.64 -2.98
N SER A 156 -14.61 -11.40 -2.96
CA SER A 156 -15.75 -10.99 -3.76
C SER A 156 -15.50 -11.17 -5.27
N VAL A 157 -16.50 -11.68 -5.97
CA VAL A 157 -16.49 -11.84 -7.44
C VAL A 157 -17.69 -11.08 -8.04
N PRO A 158 -17.57 -9.76 -8.27
CA PRO A 158 -18.69 -8.90 -8.71
C PRO A 158 -19.37 -9.39 -9.98
N LYS A 159 -18.61 -9.96 -10.92
CA LYS A 159 -19.15 -10.54 -12.16
C LYS A 159 -20.20 -11.62 -11.93
N ASN A 160 -20.07 -12.36 -10.83
CA ASN A 160 -20.99 -13.42 -10.42
C ASN A 160 -22.04 -12.92 -9.43
N ASN A 161 -22.07 -11.62 -9.14
CA ASN A 161 -22.86 -11.02 -8.06
C ASN A 161 -22.59 -11.68 -6.68
N ASP A 162 -21.37 -12.18 -6.47
CA ASP A 162 -20.89 -12.79 -5.23
C ASP A 162 -20.11 -11.74 -4.43
N TRP A 163 -20.77 -11.17 -3.44
CA TRP A 163 -20.21 -10.15 -2.55
C TRP A 163 -19.92 -10.74 -1.18
N LYS A 164 -18.73 -10.48 -0.66
CA LYS A 164 -18.23 -10.99 0.61
C LYS A 164 -17.76 -9.87 1.51
N CYS A 165 -18.06 -10.00 2.78
CA CYS A 165 -17.50 -9.13 3.82
C CYS A 165 -16.16 -9.71 4.25
N THR A 166 -15.08 -9.12 3.76
CA THR A 166 -13.72 -9.56 4.03
C THR A 166 -12.93 -8.50 4.76
N ALA A 167 -11.82 -8.89 5.36
CA ALA A 167 -11.03 -8.04 6.24
C ALA A 167 -10.46 -6.79 5.53
N VAL A 168 -10.11 -6.91 4.25
CA VAL A 168 -9.54 -5.82 3.43
C VAL A 168 -10.53 -5.30 2.39
N GLY A 169 -11.61 -6.03 2.12
CA GLY A 169 -12.63 -5.66 1.15
C GLY A 169 -12.18 -5.80 -0.31
N SER A 170 -11.25 -6.71 -0.57
CA SER A 170 -10.76 -6.95 -1.93
C SER A 170 -11.80 -7.64 -2.80
N HIS A 171 -11.73 -7.40 -4.09
CA HIS A 171 -12.57 -8.08 -5.07
C HIS A 171 -11.84 -8.31 -6.40
N PHE A 172 -12.28 -9.33 -7.13
CA PHE A 172 -11.84 -9.58 -8.50
C PHE A 172 -12.48 -8.58 -9.48
N ASP A 173 -12.08 -8.68 -10.74
CA ASP A 173 -12.64 -7.89 -11.85
C ASP A 173 -12.53 -6.37 -11.67
N THR A 174 -11.45 -5.90 -11.03
CA THR A 174 -11.16 -4.46 -10.86
C THR A 174 -10.43 -3.87 -12.06
N PHE A 175 -9.79 -4.70 -12.84
CA PHE A 175 -9.01 -4.29 -14.00
C PHE A 175 -9.95 -4.00 -15.16
N TYR A 176 -9.93 -2.78 -15.68
CA TYR A 176 -10.85 -2.27 -16.71
C TYR A 176 -12.35 -2.32 -16.34
N SER A 177 -12.69 -2.35 -15.06
CA SER A 177 -14.08 -2.27 -14.65
C SER A 177 -14.58 -0.83 -14.70
N GLU A 178 -15.83 -0.65 -15.15
CA GLU A 178 -16.52 0.65 -15.22
C GLU A 178 -17.05 1.15 -13.85
N ARG A 179 -16.52 0.65 -12.74
CA ARG A 179 -17.02 0.96 -11.40
C ARG A 179 -16.13 1.93 -10.66
#